data_df462fd5b50258e0d76782b386bbbc80
#
_entry.id   df462fd5b50258e0d76782b386bbbc80
#
_cell.length_a   1.000
_cell.length_b   1.000
_cell.length_c   1.000
_cell.angle_alpha   90.00
_cell.angle_beta   90.00
_cell.angle_gamma   90.00
#
_symmetry.space_group_name_H-M   'P 1'
#
loop_
_entity.id
_entity.type
_entity.pdbx_description
1 polymer ?
#
loop_
_entity_poly.entity_id
_entity_poly.type
_entity_poly.pdbx_seq_one_letter_code
_entity_poly.pdbx_strand_id
1 'polypeptide(L)'
;ANALAATGLDADRLELEITESVFLADSAETNRMFAALKALGVRLALDDFGTGYSSLGYLQSAPFDKIKIDQSFVRGATEPGSRNSAIIAAIVALAEALEMETTAEGIESLDQLDLIRKLNVSHVQGYVYSKPVPNDELLQHAEAGSWTIKPAGPARQRNGRFSLFRNIGAIHDNHRYAVVIRNLSATGAFIEGILDVPVGTRFVIDFGEGQLVTATVRRSMKHQQGIEFEQTMVSDGNGGLCTRHRVSPYLIAAATQSTATMALPSFTTTSDWKAA
;
A
#
# COMPACT_ATOMS: atom_id res chain seq x y z
N ALA A 1 -27.53 7.21 22.77
CA ALA A 1 -28.04 7.86 23.98
C ALA A 1 -27.63 7.12 25.26
N ASN A 2 -27.98 5.81 25.41
CA ASN A 2 -27.72 5.07 26.65
C ASN A 2 -26.25 5.01 27.06
N ALA A 3 -25.34 4.83 26.10
CA ALA A 3 -23.88 4.80 26.36
C ALA A 3 -23.39 6.15 26.91
N LEU A 4 -23.80 7.27 26.30
CA LEU A 4 -23.44 8.61 26.76
C LEU A 4 -23.97 8.88 28.17
N ALA A 5 -25.23 8.51 28.42
CA ALA A 5 -25.82 8.67 29.74
C ALA A 5 -25.14 7.81 30.83
N ALA A 6 -24.71 6.59 30.46
CA ALA A 6 -24.04 5.67 31.39
C ALA A 6 -22.59 6.07 31.70
N THR A 7 -21.89 6.71 30.76
CA THR A 7 -20.48 7.08 30.91
C THR A 7 -20.26 8.52 31.35
N GLY A 8 -21.25 9.40 31.17
CA GLY A 8 -21.10 10.84 31.37
C GLY A 8 -20.19 11.51 30.34
N LEU A 9 -19.94 10.82 29.21
CA LEU A 9 -19.11 11.39 28.12
C LEU A 9 -19.89 12.49 27.41
N ASP A 10 -19.27 13.64 27.20
CA ASP A 10 -19.84 14.72 26.39
C ASP A 10 -20.04 14.21 24.96
N ALA A 11 -21.21 14.49 24.38
CA ALA A 11 -21.60 13.91 23.10
C ALA A 11 -20.69 14.32 21.94
N ASP A 12 -20.17 15.54 21.95
CA ASP A 12 -19.23 16.09 20.97
C ASP A 12 -17.85 15.42 20.98
N ARG A 13 -17.56 14.63 22.02
CA ARG A 13 -16.35 13.80 22.11
C ARG A 13 -16.53 12.39 21.55
N LEU A 14 -17.73 12.03 21.17
CA LEU A 14 -18.04 10.77 20.48
C LEU A 14 -18.18 11.04 18.99
N GLU A 15 -17.29 10.45 18.20
CA GLU A 15 -17.36 10.43 16.74
C GLU A 15 -17.84 9.08 16.25
N LEU A 16 -18.82 9.08 15.35
CA LEU A 16 -19.36 7.88 14.72
C LEU A 16 -18.93 7.84 13.27
N GLU A 17 -18.31 6.76 12.85
CA GLU A 17 -17.85 6.54 11.50
C GLU A 17 -18.93 5.82 10.68
N ILE A 18 -19.24 6.35 9.51
CA ILE A 18 -20.28 5.86 8.61
C ILE A 18 -19.65 5.67 7.24
N THR A 19 -19.67 4.44 6.74
CA THR A 19 -19.11 4.12 5.44
C THR A 19 -19.92 4.73 4.30
N GLU A 20 -19.26 5.05 3.20
CA GLU A 20 -19.88 5.61 1.99
C GLU A 20 -21.09 4.80 1.50
N SER A 21 -21.04 3.47 1.59
CA SER A 21 -22.11 2.59 1.13
C SER A 21 -23.44 2.74 1.92
N VAL A 22 -23.35 3.00 3.22
CA VAL A 22 -24.53 3.27 4.07
C VAL A 22 -25.12 4.63 3.76
N PHE A 23 -24.26 5.60 3.52
CA PHE A 23 -24.65 6.96 3.20
C PHE A 23 -25.38 7.05 1.84
N LEU A 24 -24.96 6.28 0.84
CA LEU A 24 -25.57 6.26 -0.50
C LEU A 24 -26.96 5.62 -0.55
N ALA A 25 -27.40 4.95 0.50
CA ALA A 25 -28.77 4.45 0.61
C ALA A 25 -29.76 5.59 0.89
N ASP A 26 -29.81 6.61 -0.01
CA ASP A 26 -30.66 7.80 0.09
C ASP A 26 -32.12 7.43 0.38
N SER A 27 -32.43 7.35 1.66
CA SER A 27 -33.78 7.08 2.14
C SER A 27 -34.19 8.11 3.17
N ALA A 28 -35.49 8.39 3.23
CA ALA A 28 -36.05 9.24 4.29
C ALA A 28 -35.71 8.70 5.71
N GLU A 29 -35.40 7.41 5.82
CA GLU A 29 -34.98 6.76 7.05
C GLU A 29 -33.52 7.12 7.41
N THR A 30 -32.62 7.08 6.45
CA THR A 30 -31.21 7.48 6.62
C THR A 30 -31.12 8.93 7.04
N ASN A 31 -31.84 9.83 6.40
CA ASN A 31 -31.88 11.25 6.76
C ASN A 31 -32.43 11.50 8.16
N ARG A 32 -33.46 10.75 8.57
CA ARG A 32 -34.00 10.81 9.95
C ARG A 32 -32.99 10.29 10.98
N MET A 33 -32.24 9.22 10.66
CA MET A 33 -31.18 8.70 11.51
C MET A 33 -30.08 9.75 11.71
N PHE A 34 -29.58 10.38 10.66
CA PHE A 34 -28.58 11.45 10.75
C PHE A 34 -29.07 12.63 11.61
N ALA A 35 -30.30 13.08 11.38
CA ALA A 35 -30.87 14.16 12.17
C ALA A 35 -30.96 13.78 13.67
N ALA A 36 -31.33 12.54 13.99
CA ALA A 36 -31.40 12.06 15.37
C ALA A 36 -29.99 11.97 16.00
N LEU A 37 -28.97 11.52 15.26
CA LEU A 37 -27.60 11.47 15.75
C LEU A 37 -27.04 12.88 16.02
N LYS A 38 -27.24 13.81 15.09
CA LYS A 38 -26.83 15.21 15.28
C LYS A 38 -27.58 15.89 16.43
N ALA A 39 -28.85 15.55 16.65
CA ALA A 39 -29.61 16.05 17.80
C ALA A 39 -29.06 15.55 19.16
N LEU A 40 -28.35 14.42 19.17
CA LEU A 40 -27.61 13.97 20.37
C LEU A 40 -26.31 14.74 20.60
N GLY A 41 -25.84 15.52 19.62
CA GLY A 41 -24.60 16.28 19.69
C GLY A 41 -23.34 15.49 19.31
N VAL A 42 -23.46 14.25 18.81
CA VAL A 42 -22.30 13.44 18.37
C VAL A 42 -21.72 13.95 17.06
N ARG A 43 -20.44 13.70 16.86
CA ARG A 43 -19.75 13.97 15.59
C ARG A 43 -19.95 12.82 14.61
N LEU A 44 -20.03 13.13 13.31
CA LEU A 44 -20.15 12.14 12.25
C LEU A 44 -18.98 12.24 11.30
N ALA A 45 -18.30 11.12 11.05
CA ALA A 45 -17.24 11.01 10.08
C ALA A 45 -17.66 10.10 8.91
N LEU A 46 -17.39 10.53 7.68
CA LEU A 46 -17.59 9.73 6.49
C LEU A 46 -16.34 8.89 6.26
N ASP A 47 -16.50 7.56 6.34
CA ASP A 47 -15.41 6.58 6.24
C ASP A 47 -15.24 6.03 4.82
N ASP A 48 -14.02 5.57 4.49
CA ASP A 48 -13.62 4.99 3.20
C ASP A 48 -13.89 5.90 1.98
N PHE A 49 -13.84 7.23 2.17
CA PHE A 49 -14.20 8.19 1.12
C PHE A 49 -13.32 8.04 -0.13
N GLY A 50 -14.00 7.96 -1.29
CA GLY A 50 -13.40 7.88 -2.62
C GLY A 50 -13.15 6.46 -3.11
N THR A 51 -13.54 5.42 -2.36
CA THR A 51 -13.44 4.01 -2.79
C THR A 51 -14.72 3.54 -3.51
N GLY A 52 -15.81 4.32 -3.44
CA GLY A 52 -17.11 4.03 -4.01
C GLY A 52 -17.62 5.05 -5.02
N TYR A 53 -18.93 5.18 -5.14
CA TYR A 53 -19.62 6.07 -6.07
C TYR A 53 -20.15 7.33 -5.36
N SER A 54 -19.29 8.12 -4.73
CA SER A 54 -19.72 9.35 -4.06
C SER A 54 -20.36 10.33 -5.03
N SER A 55 -21.64 10.61 -4.83
CA SER A 55 -22.25 11.77 -5.46
C SER A 55 -21.94 13.02 -4.63
N LEU A 56 -21.17 13.96 -5.18
CA LEU A 56 -20.83 15.23 -4.51
C LEU A 56 -22.07 16.00 -4.04
N GLY A 57 -23.21 15.83 -4.74
CA GLY A 57 -24.46 16.48 -4.37
C GLY A 57 -25.01 15.99 -3.01
N TYR A 58 -24.83 14.74 -2.69
CA TYR A 58 -25.25 14.20 -1.39
C TYR A 58 -24.32 14.64 -0.28
N LEU A 59 -23.01 14.72 -0.54
CA LEU A 59 -22.04 15.17 0.45
C LEU A 59 -22.32 16.61 0.92
N GLN A 60 -22.77 17.48 0.02
CA GLN A 60 -23.12 18.86 0.36
C GLN A 60 -24.29 18.97 1.35
N SER A 61 -25.23 18.02 1.33
CA SER A 61 -26.42 18.03 2.20
C SER A 61 -26.27 17.19 3.45
N ALA A 62 -25.21 16.38 3.53
CA ALA A 62 -24.98 15.46 4.63
C ALA A 62 -24.37 16.16 5.84
N PRO A 63 -24.80 15.82 7.06
CA PRO A 63 -24.35 16.49 8.29
C PRO A 63 -23.03 15.91 8.83
N PHE A 64 -22.05 15.64 7.95
CA PHE A 64 -20.74 15.16 8.37
C PHE A 64 -19.84 16.29 8.87
N ASP A 65 -19.09 16.01 9.93
CA ASP A 65 -18.09 16.90 10.49
C ASP A 65 -16.68 16.60 9.93
N LYS A 66 -16.49 15.39 9.36
CA LYS A 66 -15.18 14.89 8.95
C LYS A 66 -15.25 13.94 7.76
N ILE A 67 -14.21 13.97 6.93
CA ILE A 67 -13.95 12.98 5.88
C ILE A 67 -12.69 12.19 6.22
N LYS A 68 -12.79 10.84 6.21
CA LYS A 68 -11.65 9.93 6.37
C LYS A 68 -11.16 9.51 5.00
N ILE A 69 -9.90 9.80 4.73
CA ILE A 69 -9.22 9.50 3.45
C ILE A 69 -8.68 8.09 3.55
N ASP A 70 -9.21 7.16 2.73
CA ASP A 70 -8.85 5.75 2.78
C ASP A 70 -7.36 5.52 2.54
N GLN A 71 -6.82 4.50 3.20
CA GLN A 71 -5.42 4.11 3.13
C GLN A 71 -4.94 3.79 1.70
N SER A 72 -5.82 3.41 0.77
CA SER A 72 -5.44 3.12 -0.61
C SER A 72 -4.88 4.34 -1.34
N PHE A 73 -5.36 5.54 -1.00
CA PHE A 73 -4.82 6.80 -1.53
C PHE A 73 -3.49 7.16 -0.87
N VAL A 74 -3.31 6.85 0.41
CA VAL A 74 -2.06 7.08 1.13
C VAL A 74 -0.95 6.15 0.65
N ARG A 75 -1.30 4.88 0.35
CA ARG A 75 -0.38 3.93 -0.24
C ARG A 75 0.09 4.42 -1.61
N GLY A 76 1.41 4.47 -1.81
CA GLY A 76 2.00 4.94 -3.05
C GLY A 76 1.87 6.45 -3.31
N ALA A 77 1.31 7.25 -2.40
CA ALA A 77 1.20 8.70 -2.58
C ALA A 77 2.55 9.40 -2.69
N THR A 78 3.58 8.83 -2.06
CA THR A 78 4.97 9.33 -2.10
C THR A 78 5.77 8.82 -3.31
N GLU A 79 5.19 7.95 -4.15
CA GLU A 79 5.86 7.42 -5.33
C GLU A 79 5.93 8.47 -6.45
N PRO A 80 7.07 8.59 -7.16
CA PRO A 80 7.19 9.50 -8.29
C PRO A 80 6.16 9.20 -9.38
N GLY A 81 5.39 10.22 -9.78
CA GLY A 81 4.35 10.09 -10.81
C GLY A 81 3.03 9.51 -10.32
N SER A 82 2.89 9.27 -9.03
CA SER A 82 1.62 8.87 -8.43
C SER A 82 0.58 10.00 -8.52
N ARG A 83 -0.66 9.64 -8.85
CA ARG A 83 -1.79 10.57 -8.82
C ARG A 83 -2.44 10.67 -7.43
N ASN A 84 -2.07 9.79 -6.50
CA ASN A 84 -2.70 9.72 -5.19
C ASN A 84 -2.53 11.02 -4.38
N SER A 85 -1.36 11.66 -4.45
CA SER A 85 -1.15 12.96 -3.80
C SER A 85 -2.09 14.05 -4.34
N ALA A 86 -2.37 14.06 -5.65
CA ALA A 86 -3.32 15.00 -6.24
C ALA A 86 -4.77 14.68 -5.84
N ILE A 87 -5.12 13.40 -5.70
CA ILE A 87 -6.45 12.97 -5.20
C ILE A 87 -6.62 13.41 -3.74
N ILE A 88 -5.64 13.18 -2.88
CA ILE A 88 -5.68 13.62 -1.48
C ILE A 88 -5.85 15.14 -1.41
N ALA A 89 -5.09 15.91 -2.20
CA ALA A 89 -5.22 17.36 -2.26
C ALA A 89 -6.63 17.82 -2.68
N ALA A 90 -7.25 17.12 -3.64
CA ALA A 90 -8.61 17.42 -4.08
C ALA A 90 -9.65 17.12 -2.98
N ILE A 91 -9.48 16.00 -2.23
CA ILE A 91 -10.35 15.65 -1.09
C ILE A 91 -10.22 16.71 0.01
N VAL A 92 -9.00 17.16 0.33
CA VAL A 92 -8.78 18.20 1.34
C VAL A 92 -9.46 19.50 0.92
N ALA A 93 -9.27 19.94 -0.32
CA ALA A 93 -9.93 21.16 -0.82
C ALA A 93 -11.46 21.06 -0.80
N LEU A 94 -12.01 19.88 -1.09
CA LEU A 94 -13.44 19.61 -0.97
C LEU A 94 -13.92 19.70 0.47
N ALA A 95 -13.22 19.08 1.40
CA ALA A 95 -13.54 19.10 2.82
C ALA A 95 -13.49 20.54 3.38
N GLU A 96 -12.47 21.32 3.03
CA GLU A 96 -12.35 22.74 3.39
C GLU A 96 -13.53 23.55 2.88
N ALA A 97 -13.95 23.34 1.62
CA ALA A 97 -15.10 24.03 1.04
C ALA A 97 -16.43 23.69 1.71
N LEU A 98 -16.51 22.53 2.35
CA LEU A 98 -17.70 22.04 3.09
C LEU A 98 -17.58 22.24 4.62
N GLU A 99 -16.55 22.93 5.09
CA GLU A 99 -16.26 23.17 6.51
C GLU A 99 -16.08 21.86 7.31
N MET A 100 -15.56 20.81 6.67
CA MET A 100 -15.29 19.51 7.28
C MET A 100 -13.80 19.36 7.60
N GLU A 101 -13.48 18.62 8.67
CA GLU A 101 -12.15 18.15 8.94
C GLU A 101 -11.76 16.97 8.04
N THR A 102 -10.47 16.65 7.95
CA THR A 102 -9.98 15.47 7.24
C THR A 102 -9.12 14.59 8.15
N THR A 103 -9.20 13.28 7.97
CA THR A 103 -8.29 12.31 8.60
C THR A 103 -7.69 11.44 7.51
N ALA A 104 -6.37 11.37 7.40
CA ALA A 104 -5.69 10.40 6.54
C ALA A 104 -5.38 9.12 7.32
N GLU A 105 -5.76 7.98 6.74
CA GLU A 105 -5.61 6.67 7.36
C GLU A 105 -4.42 5.88 6.83
N GLY A 106 -3.96 4.90 7.62
CA GLY A 106 -2.93 3.96 7.18
C GLY A 106 -1.56 4.60 6.99
N ILE A 107 -1.23 5.67 7.72
CA ILE A 107 0.10 6.27 7.70
C ILE A 107 1.08 5.34 8.42
N GLU A 108 2.03 4.77 7.68
CA GLU A 108 3.00 3.80 8.18
C GLU A 108 4.45 4.29 8.16
N SER A 109 4.73 5.40 7.44
CA SER A 109 6.08 5.92 7.24
C SER A 109 6.18 7.43 7.40
N LEU A 110 7.40 7.91 7.65
CA LEU A 110 7.65 9.34 7.89
C LEU A 110 7.48 10.18 6.61
N ASP A 111 7.83 9.64 5.44
CA ASP A 111 7.63 10.32 4.16
C ASP A 111 6.15 10.50 3.80
N GLN A 112 5.29 9.50 4.13
CA GLN A 112 3.85 9.65 4.03
C GLN A 112 3.36 10.76 4.98
N LEU A 113 3.78 10.73 6.24
CA LEU A 113 3.40 11.73 7.22
C LEU A 113 3.78 13.15 6.78
N ASP A 114 4.98 13.34 6.24
CA ASP A 114 5.46 14.62 5.73
C ASP A 114 4.64 15.09 4.51
N LEU A 115 4.26 14.18 3.62
CA LEU A 115 3.39 14.49 2.49
C LEU A 115 2.01 14.95 2.97
N ILE A 116 1.38 14.18 3.86
CA ILE A 116 0.04 14.47 4.40
C ILE A 116 0.01 15.82 5.13
N ARG A 117 1.05 16.14 5.89
CA ARG A 117 1.21 17.47 6.51
C ARG A 117 1.30 18.60 5.49
N LYS A 118 2.05 18.41 4.39
CA LYS A 118 2.16 19.39 3.30
C LYS A 118 0.84 19.61 2.56
N LEU A 119 -0.03 18.62 2.56
CA LEU A 119 -1.35 18.68 1.95
C LEU A 119 -2.42 19.23 2.91
N ASN A 120 -2.04 19.69 4.12
CA ASN A 120 -2.91 20.30 5.13
C ASN A 120 -4.06 19.36 5.61
N VAL A 121 -3.84 18.06 5.64
CA VAL A 121 -4.80 17.14 6.26
C VAL A 121 -4.85 17.41 7.76
N SER A 122 -6.05 17.54 8.34
CA SER A 122 -6.27 17.97 9.73
C SER A 122 -5.78 16.94 10.73
N HIS A 123 -6.02 15.66 10.49
CA HIS A 123 -5.72 14.55 11.39
C HIS A 123 -5.05 13.39 10.65
N VAL A 124 -4.30 12.58 11.38
CA VAL A 124 -3.64 11.40 10.84
C VAL A 124 -3.85 10.20 11.76
N GLN A 125 -4.04 9.03 11.16
CA GLN A 125 -4.17 7.75 11.85
C GLN A 125 -3.28 6.71 11.16
N GLY A 126 -2.52 5.94 11.95
CA GLY A 126 -1.71 4.87 11.38
C GLY A 126 -0.57 4.40 12.26
N TYR A 127 0.08 3.34 11.81
CA TYR A 127 1.14 2.66 12.56
C TYR A 127 2.43 3.48 12.70
N VAL A 128 2.54 4.60 12.03
CA VAL A 128 3.63 5.57 12.26
C VAL A 128 3.62 6.10 13.69
N TYR A 129 2.46 6.11 14.36
CA TYR A 129 2.34 6.50 15.76
C TYR A 129 2.31 5.29 16.68
N SER A 130 1.35 4.38 16.49
CA SER A 130 1.21 3.15 17.29
C SER A 130 0.38 2.12 16.54
N LYS A 131 0.63 0.86 16.82
CA LYS A 131 -0.33 -0.22 16.54
C LYS A 131 -1.44 -0.19 17.58
N PRO A 132 -2.60 -0.82 17.30
CA PRO A 132 -3.62 -1.01 18.32
C PRO A 132 -3.05 -1.66 19.58
N VAL A 133 -3.39 -1.11 20.73
CA VAL A 133 -2.97 -1.62 22.03
C VAL A 133 -4.20 -2.07 22.85
N PRO A 134 -4.04 -3.04 23.77
CA PRO A 134 -5.07 -3.43 24.70
C PRO A 134 -5.52 -2.26 25.60
N ASN A 135 -6.77 -2.31 26.06
CA ASN A 135 -7.33 -1.27 26.93
C ASN A 135 -6.51 -1.00 28.20
N ASP A 136 -5.98 -2.06 28.80
CA ASP A 136 -5.19 -1.94 30.03
C ASP A 136 -3.89 -1.18 29.83
N GLU A 137 -3.23 -1.38 28.68
CA GLU A 137 -2.04 -0.63 28.29
C GLU A 137 -2.39 0.84 28.02
N LEU A 138 -3.54 1.07 27.37
CA LEU A 138 -4.07 2.40 27.13
C LEU A 138 -4.29 3.17 28.44
N LEU A 139 -4.92 2.54 29.43
CA LEU A 139 -5.18 3.12 30.73
C LEU A 139 -3.90 3.43 31.51
N GLN A 140 -2.89 2.52 31.49
CA GLN A 140 -1.59 2.77 32.11
C GLN A 140 -0.89 4.01 31.52
N HIS A 141 -0.93 4.19 30.21
CA HIS A 141 -0.40 5.38 29.56
C HIS A 141 -1.16 6.65 29.96
N ALA A 142 -2.50 6.57 30.11
CA ALA A 142 -3.32 7.67 30.53
C ALA A 142 -2.99 8.11 31.96
N GLU A 143 -2.92 7.16 32.89
CA GLU A 143 -2.58 7.40 34.30
C GLU A 143 -1.17 7.96 34.48
N ALA A 144 -0.20 7.50 33.67
CA ALA A 144 1.17 8.00 33.68
C ALA A 144 1.33 9.39 33.07
N GLY A 145 0.28 9.98 32.48
CA GLY A 145 0.34 11.25 31.74
C GLY A 145 1.27 11.21 30.51
N SER A 146 1.60 10.03 30.02
CA SER A 146 2.65 9.80 29.00
C SER A 146 2.10 9.72 27.56
N TRP A 147 1.01 10.43 27.25
CA TRP A 147 0.34 10.37 25.96
C TRP A 147 1.05 11.09 24.80
N THR A 148 2.31 11.45 24.94
CA THR A 148 3.04 12.03 23.82
C THR A 148 3.59 10.92 22.93
N ILE A 149 2.76 10.40 22.01
CA ILE A 149 3.21 9.44 21.01
C ILE A 149 3.95 10.19 19.92
N LYS A 150 5.27 9.99 19.81
CA LYS A 150 6.09 10.52 18.72
C LYS A 150 5.98 9.59 17.52
N PRO A 151 5.87 10.16 16.30
CA PRO A 151 5.88 9.32 15.10
C PRO A 151 7.18 8.52 15.02
N ALA A 152 7.08 7.22 14.87
CA ALA A 152 8.19 6.29 14.78
C ALA A 152 7.87 5.26 13.68
N GLY A 153 8.48 5.43 12.52
CA GLY A 153 8.28 4.57 11.37
C GLY A 153 9.49 4.55 10.46
N PRO A 154 9.48 3.74 9.40
CA PRO A 154 10.51 3.80 8.38
C PRO A 154 10.53 5.17 7.72
N ALA A 155 11.72 5.67 7.36
CA ALA A 155 11.87 6.97 6.72
C ALA A 155 11.09 7.06 5.40
N ARG A 156 10.98 5.92 4.70
CA ARG A 156 10.20 5.81 3.46
C ARG A 156 9.31 4.58 3.49
N GLN A 157 8.13 4.72 2.91
CA GLN A 157 7.25 3.57 2.67
C GLN A 157 8.00 2.57 1.79
N ARG A 158 8.00 1.30 2.22
CA ARG A 158 8.41 0.23 1.31
C ARG A 158 7.30 0.07 0.29
N ASN A 159 7.64 0.19 -0.99
CA ASN A 159 6.70 -0.05 -2.09
C ASN A 159 5.88 -1.30 -1.81
N GLY A 160 4.58 -1.20 -2.00
CA GLY A 160 3.64 -2.29 -1.78
C GLY A 160 4.16 -3.58 -2.42
N ARG A 161 4.24 -4.66 -1.66
CA ARG A 161 4.62 -5.98 -2.17
C ARG A 161 3.37 -6.73 -2.53
N PHE A 162 3.23 -7.06 -3.80
CA PHE A 162 2.19 -7.97 -4.25
C PHE A 162 2.64 -9.40 -3.96
N SER A 163 1.87 -10.16 -3.18
CA SER A 163 2.07 -11.60 -3.07
C SER A 163 1.70 -12.23 -4.41
N LEU A 164 2.71 -12.80 -5.08
CA LEU A 164 2.56 -13.37 -6.41
C LEU A 164 3.25 -14.73 -6.42
N PHE A 165 2.53 -15.77 -6.82
CA PHE A 165 3.09 -17.09 -7.03
C PHE A 165 3.16 -17.36 -8.53
N ARG A 166 4.26 -16.97 -9.17
CA ARG A 166 4.42 -17.14 -10.63
C ARG A 166 5.80 -17.71 -10.94
N ASN A 167 5.83 -18.68 -11.86
CA ASN A 167 7.07 -19.16 -12.44
C ASN A 167 7.64 -18.13 -13.41
N ILE A 168 8.90 -17.77 -13.24
CA ILE A 168 9.63 -16.81 -14.07
C ILE A 168 11.03 -17.35 -14.39
N GLY A 169 11.78 -16.67 -15.24
CA GLY A 169 13.18 -16.95 -15.53
C GLY A 169 14.13 -16.01 -14.78
N ALA A 170 15.21 -16.56 -14.24
CA ALA A 170 16.38 -15.78 -13.81
C ALA A 170 17.56 -16.18 -14.70
N ILE A 171 18.13 -15.24 -15.44
CA ILE A 171 19.20 -15.51 -16.41
C ILE A 171 20.51 -14.97 -15.87
N HIS A 172 21.54 -15.82 -15.82
CA HIS A 172 22.89 -15.48 -15.42
C HIS A 172 23.87 -16.32 -16.24
N ASP A 173 24.94 -15.70 -16.76
CA ASP A 173 25.98 -16.35 -17.57
C ASP A 173 25.40 -17.24 -18.70
N ASN A 174 24.44 -16.71 -19.46
CA ASN A 174 23.72 -17.40 -20.55
C ASN A 174 22.93 -18.65 -20.11
N HIS A 175 22.77 -18.88 -18.83
CA HIS A 175 21.92 -19.93 -18.29
C HIS A 175 20.62 -19.38 -17.70
N ARG A 176 19.48 -20.01 -18.03
CA ARG A 176 18.16 -19.63 -17.55
C ARG A 176 17.71 -20.59 -16.44
N TYR A 177 17.58 -20.06 -15.24
CA TYR A 177 17.06 -20.77 -14.07
C TYR A 177 15.55 -20.58 -13.96
N ALA A 178 14.79 -21.64 -13.73
CA ALA A 178 13.39 -21.56 -13.40
C ALA A 178 13.25 -21.20 -11.92
N VAL A 179 12.60 -20.09 -11.62
CA VAL A 179 12.39 -19.60 -10.25
C VAL A 179 10.93 -19.23 -10.03
N VAL A 180 10.51 -19.28 -8.77
CA VAL A 180 9.18 -18.83 -8.35
C VAL A 180 9.31 -17.46 -7.70
N ILE A 181 8.58 -16.49 -8.22
CA ILE A 181 8.43 -15.21 -7.54
C ILE A 181 7.38 -15.33 -6.43
N ARG A 182 7.70 -14.91 -5.22
CA ARG A 182 6.84 -14.95 -4.03
C ARG A 182 6.18 -13.61 -3.73
N ASN A 183 6.93 -12.55 -3.95
CA ASN A 183 6.39 -11.20 -3.89
C ASN A 183 7.14 -10.29 -4.85
N LEU A 184 6.45 -9.25 -5.30
CA LEU A 184 6.91 -8.28 -6.27
C LEU A 184 6.59 -6.88 -5.77
N SER A 185 7.53 -5.96 -5.91
CA SER A 185 7.34 -4.52 -5.73
C SER A 185 7.91 -3.77 -6.94
N ALA A 186 7.65 -2.49 -7.04
CA ALA A 186 8.20 -1.68 -8.13
C ALA A 186 9.74 -1.70 -8.18
N THR A 187 10.43 -1.89 -7.04
CA THR A 187 11.89 -1.81 -6.94
C THR A 187 12.60 -3.14 -6.74
N GLY A 188 11.86 -4.26 -6.59
CA GLY A 188 12.48 -5.55 -6.34
C GLY A 188 11.49 -6.68 -6.11
N ALA A 189 12.03 -7.88 -5.92
CA ALA A 189 11.23 -9.08 -5.72
C ALA A 189 11.90 -10.04 -4.73
N PHE A 190 11.11 -11.01 -4.30
CA PHE A 190 11.58 -12.16 -3.56
C PHE A 190 11.34 -13.41 -4.42
N ILE A 191 12.43 -14.12 -4.73
CA ILE A 191 12.41 -15.30 -5.60
C ILE A 191 12.91 -16.53 -4.86
N GLU A 192 12.46 -17.70 -5.30
CA GLU A 192 12.88 -19.02 -4.79
C GLU A 192 13.21 -19.95 -5.96
N GLY A 193 14.15 -20.86 -5.75
CA GLY A 193 14.45 -21.91 -6.71
C GLY A 193 15.92 -22.11 -7.03
N ILE A 194 16.80 -21.19 -6.66
CA ILE A 194 18.25 -21.30 -6.87
C ILE A 194 18.93 -21.42 -5.50
N LEU A 195 19.94 -22.29 -5.38
CA LEU A 195 20.64 -22.55 -4.13
C LEU A 195 21.86 -21.64 -4.01
N ASP A 196 22.10 -21.15 -2.79
CA ASP A 196 23.33 -20.51 -2.32
C ASP A 196 23.89 -19.40 -3.23
N VAL A 197 23.01 -18.59 -3.83
CA VAL A 197 23.41 -17.49 -4.69
C VAL A 197 24.10 -16.40 -3.88
N PRO A 198 25.33 -15.99 -4.23
CA PRO A 198 26.03 -14.91 -3.54
C PRO A 198 25.31 -13.57 -3.61
N VAL A 199 25.36 -12.78 -2.53
CA VAL A 199 24.91 -11.40 -2.54
C VAL A 199 25.78 -10.60 -3.54
N GLY A 200 25.15 -9.73 -4.31
CA GLY A 200 25.80 -8.98 -5.40
C GLY A 200 25.69 -9.66 -6.78
N THR A 201 25.25 -10.92 -6.85
CA THR A 201 25.00 -11.58 -8.15
C THR A 201 23.95 -10.82 -8.95
N ARG A 202 24.21 -10.62 -10.23
CA ARG A 202 23.29 -9.95 -11.17
C ARG A 202 22.57 -11.00 -12.01
N PHE A 203 21.25 -10.83 -12.11
CA PHE A 203 20.38 -11.60 -13.00
C PHE A 203 19.65 -10.69 -13.97
N VAL A 204 19.31 -11.21 -15.14
CA VAL A 204 18.22 -10.68 -15.93
C VAL A 204 16.98 -11.50 -15.61
N ILE A 205 15.98 -10.85 -15.03
CA ILE A 205 14.70 -11.47 -14.67
C ILE A 205 13.78 -11.40 -15.88
N ASP A 206 13.29 -12.57 -16.29
CA ASP A 206 12.39 -12.77 -17.42
C ASP A 206 10.99 -13.08 -16.90
N PHE A 207 10.09 -12.08 -16.96
CA PHE A 207 8.69 -12.22 -16.61
C PHE A 207 7.84 -12.83 -17.72
N GLY A 208 8.46 -13.13 -18.87
CA GLY A 208 7.75 -13.55 -20.09
C GLY A 208 7.29 -12.37 -20.95
N GLU A 209 6.81 -12.69 -22.16
CA GLU A 209 6.29 -11.69 -23.12
C GLU A 209 7.23 -10.51 -23.42
N GLY A 210 8.53 -10.75 -23.37
CA GLY A 210 9.56 -9.73 -23.61
C GLY A 210 9.77 -8.76 -22.42
N GLN A 211 9.22 -9.05 -21.27
CA GLN A 211 9.42 -8.26 -20.05
C GLN A 211 10.69 -8.71 -19.33
N LEU A 212 11.78 -7.99 -19.54
CA LEU A 212 13.08 -8.25 -18.96
C LEU A 212 13.51 -7.10 -18.05
N VAL A 213 14.10 -7.41 -16.90
CA VAL A 213 14.68 -6.40 -16.00
C VAL A 213 15.95 -6.95 -15.36
N THR A 214 16.99 -6.13 -15.29
CA THR A 214 18.21 -6.47 -14.56
C THR A 214 17.98 -6.30 -13.06
N ALA A 215 18.45 -7.26 -12.28
CA ALA A 215 18.31 -7.27 -10.82
C ALA A 215 19.60 -7.74 -10.15
N THR A 216 19.85 -7.21 -8.96
CA THR A 216 20.99 -7.59 -8.11
C THR A 216 20.51 -8.27 -6.84
N VAL A 217 21.08 -9.38 -6.46
CA VAL A 217 20.80 -10.08 -5.20
C VAL A 217 21.29 -9.25 -4.03
N ARG A 218 20.36 -8.85 -3.14
CA ARG A 218 20.63 -8.07 -1.92
C ARG A 218 20.59 -8.91 -0.65
N ARG A 219 19.86 -10.02 -0.72
CA ARG A 219 19.78 -11.01 0.37
C ARG A 219 19.73 -12.40 -0.23
N SER A 220 20.41 -13.36 0.41
CA SER A 220 20.39 -14.75 0.00
C SER A 220 20.30 -15.63 1.24
N MET A 221 19.36 -16.56 1.25
CA MET A 221 19.18 -17.56 2.29
C MET A 221 18.82 -18.89 1.63
N LYS A 222 19.77 -19.82 1.58
CA LYS A 222 19.58 -21.14 0.94
C LYS A 222 18.98 -21.00 -0.47
N HIS A 223 17.71 -21.37 -0.62
CA HIS A 223 16.97 -21.33 -1.89
C HIS A 223 16.14 -20.04 -2.12
N GLN A 224 16.32 -19.05 -1.27
CA GLN A 224 15.53 -17.81 -1.27
C GLN A 224 16.41 -16.59 -1.48
N GLN A 225 16.07 -15.74 -2.46
CA GLN A 225 16.81 -14.51 -2.73
C GLN A 225 15.89 -13.29 -2.75
N GLY A 226 16.33 -12.24 -2.05
CA GLY A 226 15.78 -10.89 -2.20
C GLY A 226 16.58 -10.15 -3.26
N ILE A 227 15.93 -9.74 -4.35
CA ILE A 227 16.53 -9.05 -5.48
C ILE A 227 16.02 -7.62 -5.59
N GLU A 228 16.90 -6.72 -6.01
CA GLU A 228 16.58 -5.32 -6.28
C GLU A 228 16.73 -5.06 -7.78
N PHE A 229 15.73 -4.44 -8.39
CA PHE A 229 15.74 -4.09 -9.82
C PHE A 229 16.59 -2.84 -10.06
N GLU A 230 17.37 -2.83 -11.14
CA GLU A 230 18.11 -1.65 -11.57
C GLU A 230 17.19 -0.57 -12.18
N GLN A 231 16.04 -0.98 -12.70
CA GLN A 231 15.00 -0.10 -13.22
C GLN A 231 13.68 -0.39 -12.52
N THR A 232 13.04 0.67 -12.02
CA THR A 232 11.74 0.56 -11.36
C THR A 232 10.68 0.10 -12.34
N MET A 233 9.91 -0.93 -11.95
CA MET A 233 8.71 -1.36 -12.67
C MET A 233 7.60 -0.31 -12.57
N VAL A 234 6.73 -0.29 -13.54
CA VAL A 234 5.57 0.62 -13.60
C VAL A 234 4.26 -0.16 -13.52
N SER A 235 3.18 0.52 -13.14
CA SER A 235 1.85 -0.12 -13.15
C SER A 235 1.45 -0.51 -14.58
N ASP A 236 0.85 -1.69 -14.72
CA ASP A 236 0.28 -2.19 -15.99
C ASP A 236 -1.14 -1.66 -16.26
N GLY A 237 -1.69 -0.86 -15.34
CA GLY A 237 -3.05 -0.32 -15.42
C GLY A 237 -4.14 -1.28 -14.93
N ASN A 238 -3.81 -2.55 -14.63
CA ASN A 238 -4.75 -3.60 -14.21
C ASN A 238 -4.43 -4.11 -12.79
N GLY A 239 -3.76 -3.28 -11.98
CA GLY A 239 -3.36 -3.64 -10.61
C GLY A 239 -2.09 -4.47 -10.52
N GLY A 240 -1.35 -4.67 -11.62
CA GLY A 240 -0.07 -5.35 -11.69
C GLY A 240 1.11 -4.42 -11.98
N LEU A 241 2.30 -5.01 -12.09
CA LEU A 241 3.54 -4.32 -12.44
C LEU A 241 4.12 -4.89 -13.72
N CYS A 242 4.66 -4.02 -14.58
CA CYS A 242 5.34 -4.39 -15.82
C CYS A 242 6.64 -3.60 -16.01
N THR A 243 7.50 -4.05 -16.91
CA THR A 243 8.70 -3.31 -17.30
C THR A 243 8.34 -2.15 -18.21
N ARG A 244 9.07 -1.02 -18.11
CA ARG A 244 8.83 0.17 -18.96
C ARG A 244 9.00 -0.12 -20.45
N HIS A 245 9.89 -1.06 -20.78
CA HIS A 245 10.22 -1.45 -22.15
C HIS A 245 10.07 -2.96 -22.29
N ARG A 246 9.49 -3.38 -23.41
CA ARG A 246 9.44 -4.80 -23.79
C ARG A 246 10.48 -5.05 -24.88
N VAL A 247 11.20 -6.14 -24.76
CA VAL A 247 12.14 -6.59 -25.80
C VAL A 247 11.33 -7.34 -26.86
N SER A 248 11.61 -7.02 -28.13
CA SER A 248 10.95 -7.71 -29.25
C SER A 248 11.20 -9.21 -29.19
N PRO A 249 10.17 -10.06 -29.37
CA PRO A 249 10.33 -11.51 -29.46
C PRO A 249 11.36 -11.95 -30.50
N TYR A 250 11.50 -11.21 -31.61
CA TYR A 250 12.50 -11.46 -32.64
C TYR A 250 13.94 -11.27 -32.15
N LEU A 251 14.19 -10.27 -31.31
CA LEU A 251 15.52 -10.03 -30.72
C LEU A 251 15.87 -11.13 -29.71
N ILE A 252 14.90 -11.59 -28.93
CA ILE A 252 15.10 -12.70 -27.99
C ILE A 252 15.41 -13.98 -28.76
N ALA A 253 14.64 -14.29 -29.82
CA ALA A 253 14.86 -15.48 -30.66
C ALA A 253 16.22 -15.44 -31.38
N ALA A 254 16.64 -14.27 -31.90
CA ALA A 254 17.95 -14.09 -32.51
C ALA A 254 19.09 -14.29 -31.51
N ALA A 255 18.97 -13.78 -30.30
CA ALA A 255 19.96 -13.96 -29.25
C ALA A 255 20.09 -15.43 -28.79
N THR A 256 18.98 -16.16 -28.71
CA THR A 256 18.97 -17.59 -28.34
C THR A 256 19.55 -18.50 -29.44
N GLN A 257 19.47 -18.11 -30.71
CA GLN A 257 20.06 -18.87 -31.81
C GLN A 257 21.57 -18.68 -31.92
N SER A 258 22.14 -17.58 -31.40
CA SER A 258 23.57 -17.25 -31.50
C SER A 258 24.46 -17.93 -30.46
N THR A 259 23.93 -18.64 -29.47
CA THR A 259 24.70 -19.22 -28.35
C THR A 259 24.63 -20.75 -28.35
N ALA A 260 25.35 -21.36 -29.28
CA ALA A 260 25.51 -22.83 -29.36
C ALA A 260 26.61 -23.41 -28.44
N THR A 261 27.08 -22.66 -27.44
CA THR A 261 27.98 -23.20 -26.41
C THR A 261 27.23 -23.16 -25.07
N MET A 262 26.71 -24.33 -24.65
CA MET A 262 26.09 -24.49 -23.32
C MET A 262 27.19 -24.28 -22.26
N ALA A 263 27.26 -23.10 -21.67
CA ALA A 263 27.99 -22.92 -20.42
C ALA A 263 27.34 -23.78 -19.32
N LEU A 264 28.14 -24.42 -18.50
CA LEU A 264 27.64 -25.13 -17.31
C LEU A 264 26.91 -24.13 -16.41
N PRO A 265 25.79 -24.55 -15.78
CA PRO A 265 25.05 -23.65 -14.88
C PRO A 265 25.94 -23.24 -13.71
N SER A 266 26.01 -21.94 -13.42
CA SER A 266 26.77 -21.36 -12.30
C SER A 266 26.16 -21.70 -10.94
N PHE A 267 24.88 -22.07 -10.90
CA PHE A 267 24.12 -22.38 -9.70
C PHE A 267 23.29 -23.66 -9.84
N THR A 268 23.04 -24.31 -8.72
CA THR A 268 22.13 -25.48 -8.62
C THR A 268 20.72 -25.03 -8.33
N THR A 269 19.73 -25.69 -8.90
CA THR A 269 18.33 -25.41 -8.62
C THR A 269 17.76 -26.40 -7.59
N THR A 270 16.66 -26.03 -6.94
CA THR A 270 15.95 -26.92 -5.99
C THR A 270 15.35 -28.14 -6.66
N SER A 271 15.07 -28.11 -7.97
CA SER A 271 14.63 -29.26 -8.76
C SER A 271 15.74 -30.29 -8.96
N ASP A 272 16.98 -29.85 -9.13
CA ASP A 272 18.13 -30.75 -9.35
C ASP A 272 18.48 -31.50 -8.06
N TRP A 273 18.23 -30.90 -6.89
CA TRP A 273 18.52 -31.52 -5.60
C TRP A 273 17.52 -32.61 -5.18
N LYS A 274 16.29 -32.59 -5.70
CA LYS A 274 15.30 -33.67 -5.48
C LYS A 274 15.50 -34.90 -6.37
N ALA A 275 16.38 -34.78 -7.37
CA ALA A 275 16.70 -35.85 -8.33
C ALA A 275 18.03 -36.57 -8.01
N ALA A 276 18.80 -36.10 -7.03
CA ALA A 276 20.02 -36.73 -6.48
C ALA A 276 19.75 -37.31 -5.10
#